data_f2a9da48f21e9e4d488c216968957587
#
_entry.id   f2a9da48f21e9e4d488c216968957587
#
_cell.length_a   1.000
_cell.length_b   1.000
_cell.length_c   1.000
_cell.angle_alpha   90.00
_cell.angle_beta   90.00
_cell.angle_gamma   90.00
#
_symmetry.space_group_name_H-M   'P 1'
#
loop_
_entity.id
_entity.type
_entity.pdbx_description
1 polymer ?
#
loop_
_entity_poly.entity_id
_entity_poly.type
_entity_poly.pdbx_seq_one_letter_code
_entity_poly.pdbx_strand_id
1 'polypeptide(L)'
;IGSGGVRARVEKSGIEEIDLVSEELARTGERMAGRLAAERQAAADASHQLRTPLTALSMRLEEIELISTEDEVRAEARTCLEQVERMTNVVTELLDVSKRQTSQTEAIHILEVFNTAREEWEDQFEAAGRPLVFLDEAERPILADAGKLGQVLATLIENSLRYGGGTTRVWAHAGTSKRGVVIEVSDEGEGIDESLAPDIFEKGVSGHGSTGIGLALAHDLAQAMGGRLELKTNKPPVFTVSVAAIPASLDPDRVMPEGPLMSMGRRSRRF
;
A
#
# COMPACT_ATOMS: atom_id res chain seq x y z
N ILE A 1 26.58 -4.01 5.51
CA ILE A 1 27.15 -4.56 6.74
C ILE A 1 26.70 -3.64 7.87
N GLY A 2 25.70 -4.05 8.68
CA GLY A 2 25.21 -3.31 9.83
C GLY A 2 23.79 -3.71 10.18
N SER A 3 23.60 -4.94 10.69
CA SER A 3 22.32 -5.36 11.28
C SER A 3 22.16 -4.65 12.61
N GLY A 4 21.51 -3.49 12.61
CA GLY A 4 21.06 -2.78 13.79
C GLY A 4 19.86 -3.45 14.41
N GLY A 5 20.05 -4.61 15.05
CA GLY A 5 19.04 -5.19 15.91
C GLY A 5 18.85 -4.30 17.13
N VAL A 6 17.70 -3.61 17.21
CA VAL A 6 17.27 -2.93 18.43
C VAL A 6 16.99 -4.01 19.47
N ARG A 7 17.99 -4.33 20.29
CA ARG A 7 17.77 -5.11 21.49
C ARG A 7 16.98 -4.24 22.46
N ALA A 8 15.73 -4.59 22.71
CA ALA A 8 14.97 -4.00 23.79
C ALA A 8 15.75 -4.22 25.08
N ARG A 9 16.35 -3.13 25.59
CA ARG A 9 17.09 -3.16 26.85
C ARG A 9 16.05 -3.18 27.95
N VAL A 10 15.77 -4.35 28.49
CA VAL A 10 14.88 -4.49 29.63
C VAL A 10 15.59 -3.85 30.83
N GLU A 11 15.10 -2.69 31.28
CA GLU A 11 15.56 -2.09 32.53
C GLU A 11 15.09 -2.96 33.67
N LYS A 12 16.03 -3.30 34.59
CA LYS A 12 15.69 -4.12 35.74
C LYS A 12 14.85 -3.30 36.71
N SER A 13 13.67 -3.80 37.06
CA SER A 13 12.74 -3.18 37.99
C SER A 13 13.20 -3.30 39.48
N GLY A 14 14.12 -4.22 39.75
CA GLY A 14 14.57 -4.56 41.08
C GLY A 14 13.63 -5.53 41.83
N ILE A 15 12.59 -6.02 41.19
CA ILE A 15 11.65 -7.03 41.67
C ILE A 15 11.87 -8.29 40.83
N GLU A 16 12.34 -9.36 41.45
CA GLU A 16 12.79 -10.58 40.73
C GLU A 16 11.70 -11.20 39.84
N GLU A 17 10.45 -11.22 40.30
CA GLU A 17 9.32 -11.77 39.53
C GLU A 17 8.98 -10.94 38.30
N ILE A 18 9.11 -9.61 38.38
CA ILE A 18 8.88 -8.70 37.27
C ILE A 18 10.01 -8.82 36.25
N ASP A 19 11.24 -8.90 36.71
CA ASP A 19 12.41 -9.04 35.85
C ASP A 19 12.37 -10.38 35.10
N LEU A 20 11.94 -11.47 35.74
CA LEU A 20 11.76 -12.79 35.11
C LEU A 20 10.69 -12.77 34.01
N VAL A 21 9.52 -12.17 34.27
CA VAL A 21 8.43 -12.03 33.27
C VAL A 21 8.88 -11.16 32.11
N SER A 22 9.59 -10.06 32.40
CA SER A 22 10.10 -9.15 31.36
C SER A 22 11.13 -9.83 30.47
N GLU A 23 11.99 -10.68 31.05
CA GLU A 23 12.99 -11.45 30.28
C GLU A 23 12.34 -12.53 29.40
N GLU A 24 11.29 -13.22 29.87
CA GLU A 24 10.58 -14.21 29.09
C GLU A 24 9.72 -13.57 27.97
N LEU A 25 9.14 -12.39 28.23
CA LEU A 25 8.47 -11.59 27.21
C LEU A 25 9.44 -11.13 26.11
N ALA A 26 10.62 -10.63 26.48
CA ALA A 26 11.67 -10.25 25.54
C ALA A 26 12.12 -11.45 24.68
N ARG A 27 12.35 -12.61 25.31
CA ARG A 27 12.74 -13.85 24.63
C ARG A 27 11.64 -14.37 23.68
N THR A 28 10.37 -14.21 24.08
CA THR A 28 9.22 -14.58 23.23
C THR A 28 9.09 -13.62 22.06
N GLY A 29 9.30 -12.31 22.28
CA GLY A 29 9.36 -11.29 21.22
C GLY A 29 10.46 -11.56 20.20
N GLU A 30 11.67 -11.90 20.65
CA GLU A 30 12.78 -12.27 19.76
C GLU A 30 12.47 -13.53 18.94
N ARG A 31 11.88 -14.56 19.56
CA ARG A 31 11.46 -15.76 18.82
C ARG A 31 10.39 -15.49 17.78
N MET A 32 9.39 -14.65 18.11
CA MET A 32 8.36 -14.21 17.17
C MET A 32 8.95 -13.39 16.02
N ALA A 33 9.83 -12.44 16.32
CA ALA A 33 10.52 -11.65 15.29
C ALA A 33 11.35 -12.52 14.35
N GLY A 34 12.06 -13.51 14.89
CA GLY A 34 12.83 -14.47 14.10
C GLY A 34 11.95 -15.35 13.18
N ARG A 35 10.78 -15.81 13.68
CA ARG A 35 9.81 -16.58 12.87
C ARG A 35 9.24 -15.71 11.74
N LEU A 36 8.81 -14.50 12.04
CA LEU A 36 8.31 -13.55 11.03
C LEU A 36 9.36 -13.23 9.96
N ALA A 37 10.63 -13.06 10.35
CA ALA A 37 11.71 -12.82 9.41
C ALA A 37 11.95 -14.02 8.49
N ALA A 38 11.92 -15.25 9.02
CA ALA A 38 12.05 -16.47 8.23
C ALA A 38 10.87 -16.68 7.26
N GLU A 39 9.66 -16.40 7.71
CA GLU A 39 8.43 -16.50 6.89
C GLU A 39 8.45 -15.49 5.73
N ARG A 40 8.91 -14.26 5.99
CA ARG A 40 9.12 -13.23 4.96
C ARG A 40 10.17 -13.63 3.93
N GLN A 41 11.29 -14.17 4.40
CA GLN A 41 12.35 -14.64 3.49
C GLN A 41 11.84 -15.77 2.60
N ALA A 42 11.10 -16.73 3.16
CA ALA A 42 10.50 -17.81 2.40
C ALA A 42 9.49 -17.30 1.36
N ALA A 43 8.66 -16.30 1.73
CA ALA A 43 7.74 -15.67 0.81
C ALA A 43 8.47 -14.92 -0.33
N ALA A 44 9.53 -14.17 -0.02
CA ALA A 44 10.35 -13.47 -1.01
C ALA A 44 11.03 -14.46 -1.98
N ASP A 45 11.58 -15.56 -1.46
CA ASP A 45 12.22 -16.60 -2.27
C ASP A 45 11.19 -17.28 -3.18
N ALA A 46 9.99 -17.59 -2.65
CA ALA A 46 8.89 -18.13 -3.44
C ALA A 46 8.45 -17.20 -4.57
N SER A 47 8.44 -15.86 -4.33
CA SER A 47 8.17 -14.85 -5.38
C SER A 47 9.11 -14.98 -6.56
N HIS A 48 10.39 -14.96 -6.26
CA HIS A 48 11.41 -15.02 -7.30
C HIS A 48 11.32 -16.34 -8.08
N GLN A 49 11.05 -17.45 -7.38
CA GLN A 49 10.89 -18.77 -7.99
C GLN A 49 9.63 -18.90 -8.83
N LEU A 50 8.55 -18.17 -8.51
CA LEU A 50 7.30 -18.14 -9.30
C LEU A 50 7.37 -17.16 -10.47
N ARG A 51 8.00 -16.00 -10.30
CA ARG A 51 8.12 -14.99 -11.36
C ARG A 51 8.89 -15.52 -12.56
N THR A 52 9.99 -16.24 -12.36
CA THR A 52 10.83 -16.79 -13.45
C THR A 52 10.04 -17.70 -14.40
N PRO A 53 9.31 -18.74 -13.95
CA PRO A 53 8.54 -19.59 -14.85
C PRO A 53 7.35 -18.86 -15.50
N LEU A 54 6.70 -17.92 -14.79
CA LEU A 54 5.62 -17.12 -15.37
C LEU A 54 6.13 -16.23 -16.50
N THR A 55 7.27 -15.54 -16.32
CA THR A 55 7.91 -14.77 -17.41
C THR A 55 8.28 -15.63 -18.60
N ALA A 56 8.84 -16.82 -18.36
CA ALA A 56 9.19 -17.75 -19.44
C ALA A 56 7.93 -18.25 -20.18
N LEU A 57 6.81 -18.43 -19.47
CA LEU A 57 5.53 -18.83 -20.08
C LEU A 57 4.95 -17.69 -20.91
N SER A 58 4.97 -16.43 -20.41
CA SER A 58 4.55 -15.25 -21.18
C SER A 58 5.32 -15.14 -22.48
N MET A 59 6.66 -15.21 -22.43
CA MET A 59 7.50 -15.12 -23.64
C MET A 59 7.15 -16.19 -24.68
N ARG A 60 6.86 -17.43 -24.26
CA ARG A 60 6.47 -18.51 -25.18
C ARG A 60 5.10 -18.30 -25.79
N LEU A 61 4.15 -17.76 -25.02
CA LEU A 61 2.81 -17.45 -25.52
C LEU A 61 2.85 -16.27 -26.49
N GLU A 62 3.66 -15.25 -26.21
CA GLU A 62 3.93 -14.13 -27.12
C GLU A 62 4.56 -14.63 -28.44
N GLU A 63 5.52 -15.55 -28.35
CA GLU A 63 6.12 -16.18 -29.54
C GLU A 63 5.06 -16.94 -30.34
N ILE A 64 4.20 -17.73 -29.72
CA ILE A 64 3.11 -18.45 -30.39
C ILE A 64 2.14 -17.46 -31.06
N GLU A 65 1.76 -16.38 -30.39
CA GLU A 65 0.89 -15.33 -30.98
C GLU A 65 1.53 -14.70 -32.22
N LEU A 66 2.85 -14.47 -32.17
CA LEU A 66 3.60 -13.81 -33.25
C LEU A 66 3.79 -14.72 -34.47
N ILE A 67 4.10 -16.00 -34.25
CA ILE A 67 4.44 -16.94 -35.35
C ILE A 67 3.25 -17.71 -35.93
N SER A 68 2.14 -17.84 -35.17
CA SER A 68 0.98 -18.58 -35.63
C SER A 68 0.25 -17.86 -36.79
N THR A 69 -0.10 -18.62 -37.80
CA THR A 69 -0.93 -18.15 -38.92
C THR A 69 -2.42 -18.40 -38.73
N GLU A 70 -2.79 -19.17 -37.70
CA GLU A 70 -4.17 -19.53 -37.36
C GLU A 70 -4.76 -18.55 -36.35
N ASP A 71 -5.89 -17.93 -36.71
CA ASP A 71 -6.54 -16.94 -35.86
C ASP A 71 -7.03 -17.50 -34.52
N GLU A 72 -7.49 -18.75 -34.50
CA GLU A 72 -7.92 -19.43 -33.30
C GLU A 72 -6.75 -19.66 -32.32
N VAL A 73 -5.58 -20.04 -32.83
CA VAL A 73 -4.37 -20.24 -32.00
C VAL A 73 -3.89 -18.92 -31.42
N ARG A 74 -3.94 -17.83 -32.21
CA ARG A 74 -3.60 -16.49 -31.71
C ARG A 74 -4.56 -16.01 -30.61
N ALA A 75 -5.86 -16.24 -30.80
CA ALA A 75 -6.87 -15.90 -29.80
C ALA A 75 -6.66 -16.67 -28.49
N GLU A 76 -6.34 -17.96 -28.57
CA GLU A 76 -6.07 -18.79 -27.40
C GLU A 76 -4.78 -18.38 -26.69
N ALA A 77 -3.71 -18.03 -27.45
CA ALA A 77 -2.46 -17.52 -26.88
C ALA A 77 -2.68 -16.23 -26.09
N ARG A 78 -3.51 -15.29 -26.60
CA ARG A 78 -3.91 -14.06 -25.87
C ARG A 78 -4.64 -14.37 -24.59
N THR A 79 -5.63 -15.27 -24.64
CA THR A 79 -6.37 -15.69 -23.45
C THR A 79 -5.45 -16.28 -22.40
N CYS A 80 -4.48 -17.09 -22.81
CA CYS A 80 -3.47 -17.63 -21.91
C CYS A 80 -2.54 -16.55 -21.34
N LEU A 81 -2.13 -15.56 -22.15
CA LEU A 81 -1.32 -14.42 -21.68
C LEU A 81 -2.06 -13.63 -20.60
N GLU A 82 -3.33 -13.33 -20.80
CA GLU A 82 -4.16 -12.66 -19.78
C GLU A 82 -4.24 -13.47 -18.47
N GLN A 83 -4.28 -14.82 -18.56
CA GLN A 83 -4.26 -15.67 -17.37
C GLN A 83 -2.92 -15.63 -16.65
N VAL A 84 -1.80 -15.67 -17.40
CA VAL A 84 -0.45 -15.59 -16.83
C VAL A 84 -0.22 -14.23 -16.17
N GLU A 85 -0.70 -13.15 -16.77
CA GLU A 85 -0.63 -11.82 -16.19
C GLU A 85 -1.44 -11.73 -14.89
N ARG A 86 -2.67 -12.27 -14.87
CA ARG A 86 -3.47 -12.39 -13.65
C ARG A 86 -2.75 -13.17 -12.56
N MET A 87 -2.14 -14.32 -12.88
CA MET A 87 -1.36 -15.10 -11.91
C MET A 87 -0.17 -14.33 -11.37
N THR A 88 0.53 -13.60 -12.23
CA THR A 88 1.68 -12.76 -11.84
C THR A 88 1.25 -11.66 -10.86
N ASN A 89 0.11 -11.02 -11.11
CA ASN A 89 -0.45 -10.00 -10.23
C ASN A 89 -0.85 -10.58 -8.87
N VAL A 90 -1.56 -11.72 -8.84
CA VAL A 90 -1.93 -12.41 -7.59
C VAL A 90 -0.70 -12.82 -6.78
N VAL A 91 0.34 -13.38 -7.43
CA VAL A 91 1.59 -13.74 -6.77
C VAL A 91 2.27 -12.50 -6.19
N THR A 92 2.33 -11.41 -6.94
CA THR A 92 2.92 -10.14 -6.49
C THR A 92 2.15 -9.56 -5.30
N GLU A 93 0.83 -9.53 -5.34
CA GLU A 93 -0.03 -9.07 -4.24
C GLU A 93 0.17 -9.89 -2.96
N LEU A 94 0.13 -11.24 -3.06
CA LEU A 94 0.31 -12.13 -1.90
C LEU A 94 1.66 -11.92 -1.21
N LEU A 95 2.68 -11.55 -1.96
CA LEU A 95 4.05 -11.42 -1.47
C LEU A 95 4.36 -10.01 -0.98
N ASP A 96 3.71 -9.02 -1.53
CA ASP A 96 3.76 -7.65 -1.03
C ASP A 96 3.10 -7.52 0.34
N VAL A 97 2.04 -8.25 0.62
CA VAL A 97 1.46 -8.38 1.97
C VAL A 97 2.50 -8.88 2.99
N SER A 98 3.33 -9.84 2.59
CA SER A 98 4.39 -10.40 3.44
C SER A 98 5.53 -9.41 3.74
N LYS A 99 5.88 -8.52 2.80
CA LYS A 99 6.92 -7.50 2.99
C LYS A 99 6.48 -6.34 3.89
N ARG A 100 5.18 -6.09 4.02
CA ARG A 100 4.61 -4.86 4.62
C ARG A 100 4.32 -4.92 6.12
N GLN A 101 4.51 -6.05 6.79
CA GLN A 101 4.27 -6.16 8.24
C GLN A 101 5.32 -5.47 9.13
N THR A 102 6.32 -4.78 8.57
CA THR A 102 7.30 -3.99 9.31
C THR A 102 7.08 -2.49 9.26
N SER A 103 6.04 -2.03 8.58
CA SER A 103 5.82 -0.61 8.47
C SER A 103 5.31 -0.04 9.79
N GLN A 104 5.98 1.00 10.26
CA GLN A 104 5.63 1.70 11.48
C GLN A 104 4.56 2.75 11.15
N THR A 105 3.53 2.81 11.96
CA THR A 105 2.60 3.94 11.93
C THR A 105 3.35 5.16 12.42
N GLU A 106 3.52 6.14 11.58
CA GLU A 106 4.26 7.37 11.86
C GLU A 106 3.48 8.61 11.44
N ALA A 107 3.97 9.76 11.85
CA ALA A 107 3.45 11.05 11.40
C ALA A 107 3.92 11.29 9.97
N ILE A 108 3.01 11.30 9.00
CA ILE A 108 3.34 11.51 7.59
C ILE A 108 2.52 12.66 7.01
N HIS A 109 3.10 13.40 6.06
CA HIS A 109 2.39 14.36 5.26
C HIS A 109 1.73 13.68 4.05
N ILE A 110 0.44 13.93 3.85
CA ILE A 110 -0.32 13.35 2.74
C ILE A 110 0.31 13.72 1.38
N LEU A 111 0.85 14.92 1.29
CA LEU A 111 1.49 15.43 0.08
C LEU A 111 2.66 14.54 -0.38
N GLU A 112 3.41 13.93 0.54
CA GLU A 112 4.50 12.99 0.20
C GLU A 112 3.95 11.74 -0.49
N VAL A 113 2.86 11.17 0.05
CA VAL A 113 2.18 10.00 -0.53
C VAL A 113 1.57 10.36 -1.88
N PHE A 114 0.97 11.56 -2.01
CA PHE A 114 0.40 12.04 -3.27
C PHE A 114 1.46 12.26 -4.35
N ASN A 115 2.63 12.78 -4.00
CA ASN A 115 3.72 12.98 -4.95
C ASN A 115 4.23 11.62 -5.47
N THR A 116 4.43 10.64 -4.59
CA THR A 116 4.81 9.28 -5.00
C THR A 116 3.77 8.65 -5.92
N ALA A 117 2.48 8.76 -5.57
CA ALA A 117 1.40 8.23 -6.40
C ALA A 117 1.32 8.96 -7.76
N ARG A 118 1.57 10.28 -7.79
CA ARG A 118 1.60 11.04 -9.04
C ARG A 118 2.72 10.54 -9.95
N GLU A 119 3.94 10.42 -9.44
CA GLU A 119 5.10 9.93 -10.20
C GLU A 119 4.87 8.52 -10.77
N GLU A 120 4.13 7.67 -10.05
CA GLU A 120 3.83 6.30 -10.49
C GLU A 120 2.76 6.22 -11.58
N TRP A 121 1.75 7.12 -11.55
CA TRP A 121 0.54 6.97 -12.37
C TRP A 121 0.38 8.02 -13.46
N GLU A 122 1.08 9.17 -13.41
CA GLU A 122 0.89 10.30 -14.34
C GLU A 122 1.06 9.88 -15.80
N ASP A 123 2.14 9.16 -16.13
CA ASP A 123 2.42 8.71 -17.50
C ASP A 123 1.32 7.78 -18.05
N GLN A 124 0.76 6.92 -17.20
CA GLN A 124 -0.30 5.99 -17.60
C GLN A 124 -1.62 6.71 -17.87
N PHE A 125 -1.96 7.72 -17.06
CA PHE A 125 -3.13 8.56 -17.28
C PHE A 125 -2.98 9.46 -18.51
N GLU A 126 -1.79 10.03 -18.73
CA GLU A 126 -1.49 10.78 -19.97
C GLU A 126 -1.63 9.91 -21.21
N ALA A 127 -1.09 8.69 -21.19
CA ALA A 127 -1.23 7.73 -22.30
C ALA A 127 -2.70 7.35 -22.55
N ALA A 128 -3.54 7.31 -21.52
CA ALA A 128 -4.97 7.08 -21.62
C ALA A 128 -5.78 8.35 -22.00
N GLY A 129 -5.12 9.52 -22.11
CA GLY A 129 -5.77 10.80 -22.36
C GLY A 129 -6.71 11.27 -21.26
N ARG A 130 -6.45 10.87 -20.01
CA ARG A 130 -7.27 11.17 -18.84
C ARG A 130 -6.52 12.02 -17.80
N PRO A 131 -7.14 13.09 -17.26
CA PRO A 131 -6.51 13.86 -16.20
C PRO A 131 -6.50 13.11 -14.86
N LEU A 132 -5.36 13.17 -14.14
CA LEU A 132 -5.20 12.73 -12.76
C LEU A 132 -4.88 13.94 -11.88
N VAL A 133 -5.73 14.25 -10.90
CA VAL A 133 -5.64 15.46 -10.09
C VAL A 133 -5.53 15.12 -8.62
N PHE A 134 -4.50 15.64 -7.94
CA PHE A 134 -4.30 15.51 -6.50
C PHE A 134 -4.51 16.85 -5.81
N LEU A 135 -5.32 16.87 -4.74
CA LEU A 135 -5.64 18.04 -3.94
C LEU A 135 -5.49 17.70 -2.46
N ASP A 136 -4.63 18.43 -1.74
CA ASP A 136 -4.51 18.32 -0.28
C ASP A 136 -5.05 19.62 0.37
N GLU A 137 -6.26 19.54 0.90
CA GLU A 137 -6.90 20.60 1.68
C GLU A 137 -6.96 20.26 3.18
N ALA A 138 -6.40 19.11 3.57
CA ALA A 138 -6.32 18.75 4.98
C ALA A 138 -5.24 19.54 5.71
N GLU A 139 -4.13 19.86 5.03
CA GLU A 139 -3.01 20.68 5.49
C GLU A 139 -2.50 20.26 6.90
N ARG A 140 -2.50 18.96 7.18
CA ARG A 140 -2.08 18.42 8.46
C ARG A 140 -1.51 17.02 8.33
N PRO A 141 -0.53 16.65 9.17
CA PRO A 141 0.00 15.30 9.18
C PRO A 141 -1.04 14.29 9.71
N ILE A 142 -0.95 13.09 9.19
CA ILE A 142 -1.77 11.95 9.59
C ILE A 142 -0.91 10.90 10.30
N LEU A 143 -1.55 10.09 11.12
CA LEU A 143 -0.92 8.94 11.74
C LEU A 143 -1.23 7.71 10.88
N ALA A 144 -0.31 7.35 10.01
CA ALA A 144 -0.49 6.24 9.07
C ALA A 144 0.85 5.60 8.70
N ASP A 145 0.75 4.49 8.03
CA ASP A 145 1.83 3.82 7.35
C ASP A 145 1.84 4.26 5.88
N ALA A 146 2.87 5.01 5.48
CA ALA A 146 2.98 5.58 4.15
C ALA A 146 2.90 4.51 3.04
N GLY A 147 3.51 3.34 3.25
CA GLY A 147 3.50 2.25 2.27
C GLY A 147 2.12 1.62 2.10
N LYS A 148 1.40 1.40 3.21
CA LYS A 148 0.03 0.86 3.15
C LYS A 148 -0.94 1.87 2.54
N LEU A 149 -0.84 3.15 2.93
CA LEU A 149 -1.68 4.19 2.37
C LEU A 149 -1.42 4.35 0.87
N GLY A 150 -0.14 4.38 0.46
CA GLY A 150 0.24 4.43 -0.95
C GLY A 150 -0.39 3.29 -1.76
N GLN A 151 -0.41 2.06 -1.22
CA GLN A 151 -1.02 0.93 -1.91
C GLN A 151 -2.54 1.01 -1.97
N VAL A 152 -3.20 1.46 -0.90
CA VAL A 152 -4.66 1.70 -0.96
C VAL A 152 -4.96 2.68 -2.08
N LEU A 153 -4.22 3.79 -2.16
CA LEU A 153 -4.40 4.78 -3.22
C LEU A 153 -4.07 4.21 -4.60
N ALA A 154 -2.97 3.47 -4.76
CA ALA A 154 -2.61 2.82 -6.01
C ALA A 154 -3.72 1.91 -6.53
N THR A 155 -4.30 1.07 -5.65
CA THR A 155 -5.45 0.21 -6.01
C THR A 155 -6.66 1.01 -6.49
N LEU A 156 -7.00 2.11 -5.81
CA LEU A 156 -8.15 2.95 -6.18
C LEU A 156 -7.90 3.72 -7.48
N ILE A 157 -6.68 4.23 -7.68
CA ILE A 157 -6.26 4.93 -8.91
C ILE A 157 -6.23 3.97 -10.10
N GLU A 158 -5.68 2.75 -9.92
CA GLU A 158 -5.70 1.71 -10.94
C GLU A 158 -7.13 1.33 -11.35
N ASN A 159 -8.02 1.14 -10.37
CA ASN A 159 -9.43 0.85 -10.63
C ASN A 159 -10.09 1.98 -11.43
N SER A 160 -9.80 3.23 -11.08
CA SER A 160 -10.30 4.37 -11.84
C SER A 160 -9.74 4.38 -13.25
N LEU A 161 -8.44 4.08 -13.46
CA LEU A 161 -7.84 4.02 -14.79
C LEU A 161 -8.49 2.93 -15.67
N ARG A 162 -8.71 1.74 -15.09
CA ARG A 162 -9.24 0.57 -15.84
C ARG A 162 -10.74 0.62 -16.10
N TYR A 163 -11.53 1.09 -15.13
CA TYR A 163 -12.99 0.96 -15.13
C TYR A 163 -13.72 2.29 -15.07
N GLY A 164 -13.03 3.36 -14.70
CA GLY A 164 -13.58 4.69 -14.60
C GLY A 164 -13.55 5.48 -15.89
N GLY A 165 -13.91 6.76 -15.82
CA GLY A 165 -13.95 7.68 -16.96
C GLY A 165 -13.61 9.11 -16.55
N GLY A 166 -13.34 9.96 -17.56
CA GLY A 166 -13.06 11.38 -17.35
C GLY A 166 -11.91 11.66 -16.40
N THR A 167 -12.05 12.68 -15.56
CA THR A 167 -11.05 13.10 -14.59
C THR A 167 -11.05 12.21 -13.37
N THR A 168 -9.88 11.66 -12.99
CA THR A 168 -9.68 11.00 -11.69
C THR A 168 -9.16 12.04 -10.70
N ARG A 169 -9.86 12.19 -9.57
CA ARG A 169 -9.51 13.14 -8.51
C ARG A 169 -9.21 12.41 -7.21
N VAL A 170 -8.05 12.69 -6.64
CA VAL A 170 -7.62 12.25 -5.30
C VAL A 170 -7.60 13.49 -4.41
N TRP A 171 -8.51 13.57 -3.45
CA TRP A 171 -8.74 14.77 -2.64
C TRP A 171 -8.70 14.46 -1.15
N ALA A 172 -7.75 15.06 -0.44
CA ALA A 172 -7.64 14.97 1.01
C ALA A 172 -8.25 16.22 1.67
N HIS A 173 -9.13 15.99 2.64
CA HIS A 173 -9.77 17.07 3.38
C HIS A 173 -10.03 16.67 4.85
N ALA A 174 -10.35 17.66 5.69
CA ALA A 174 -10.70 17.39 7.08
C ALA A 174 -12.00 16.56 7.16
N GLY A 175 -11.97 15.47 7.93
CA GLY A 175 -13.17 14.68 8.21
C GLY A 175 -14.18 15.44 9.08
N THR A 176 -15.40 14.94 9.14
CA THR A 176 -16.51 15.52 9.96
C THR A 176 -16.13 15.56 11.45
N SER A 177 -15.37 14.60 11.95
CA SER A 177 -14.71 14.69 13.25
C SER A 177 -13.38 15.43 13.04
N LYS A 178 -13.16 16.53 13.77
CA LYS A 178 -11.90 17.31 13.72
C LYS A 178 -10.62 16.50 14.03
N ARG A 179 -10.74 15.21 14.25
CA ARG A 179 -9.66 14.26 14.59
C ARG A 179 -9.26 13.34 13.45
N GLY A 180 -9.87 13.45 12.27
CA GLY A 180 -9.59 12.61 11.12
C GLY A 180 -9.39 13.41 9.85
N VAL A 181 -8.71 12.79 8.90
CA VAL A 181 -8.61 13.20 7.51
C VAL A 181 -9.31 12.16 6.66
N VAL A 182 -10.01 12.61 5.64
CA VAL A 182 -10.65 11.77 4.63
C VAL A 182 -9.95 12.03 3.31
N ILE A 183 -9.54 10.97 2.65
CA ILE A 183 -9.00 11.00 1.29
C ILE A 183 -10.08 10.38 0.38
N GLU A 184 -10.59 11.16 -0.56
CA GLU A 184 -11.57 10.72 -1.54
C GLU A 184 -10.88 10.43 -2.87
N VAL A 185 -11.17 9.27 -3.48
CA VAL A 185 -10.79 8.95 -4.84
C VAL A 185 -12.06 8.81 -5.65
N SER A 186 -12.18 9.63 -6.69
CA SER A 186 -13.39 9.69 -7.53
C SER A 186 -13.02 9.78 -9.00
N ASP A 187 -13.89 9.30 -9.87
CA ASP A 187 -13.82 9.48 -11.31
C ASP A 187 -15.21 9.82 -11.89
N GLU A 188 -15.26 10.10 -13.20
CA GLU A 188 -16.48 10.49 -13.92
C GLU A 188 -17.03 9.32 -14.77
N GLY A 189 -16.71 8.07 -14.41
CA GLY A 189 -17.18 6.87 -15.10
C GLY A 189 -18.65 6.53 -14.81
N GLU A 190 -19.13 5.44 -15.42
CA GLU A 190 -20.50 4.97 -15.28
C GLU A 190 -20.82 4.48 -13.85
N GLY A 191 -19.76 4.23 -13.06
CA GLY A 191 -19.86 3.83 -11.67
C GLY A 191 -20.01 2.33 -11.47
N ILE A 192 -20.45 1.99 -10.26
CA ILE A 192 -20.54 0.61 -9.77
C ILE A 192 -22.00 0.19 -9.77
N ASP A 193 -22.27 -1.05 -10.23
CA ASP A 193 -23.61 -1.62 -10.21
C ASP A 193 -24.11 -1.72 -8.76
N GLU A 194 -25.37 -1.36 -8.54
CA GLU A 194 -26.02 -1.40 -7.22
C GLU A 194 -26.01 -2.80 -6.61
N SER A 195 -26.03 -3.83 -7.44
CA SER A 195 -26.00 -5.23 -6.99
C SER A 195 -24.63 -5.65 -6.46
N LEU A 196 -23.54 -5.01 -6.92
CA LEU A 196 -22.17 -5.30 -6.50
C LEU A 196 -21.69 -4.41 -5.33
N ALA A 197 -22.29 -3.23 -5.19
CA ALA A 197 -21.86 -2.23 -4.22
C ALA A 197 -21.78 -2.73 -2.76
N PRO A 198 -22.74 -3.56 -2.23
CA PRO A 198 -22.66 -4.06 -0.87
C PRO A 198 -21.44 -4.96 -0.60
N ASP A 199 -21.03 -5.74 -1.61
CA ASP A 199 -20.04 -6.81 -1.46
C ASP A 199 -18.72 -6.45 -2.17
N ILE A 200 -18.54 -5.17 -2.60
CA ILE A 200 -17.41 -4.76 -3.44
C ILE A 200 -16.04 -4.95 -2.76
N PHE A 201 -16.01 -5.04 -1.44
CA PHE A 201 -14.82 -5.31 -0.65
C PHE A 201 -14.65 -6.80 -0.30
N GLU A 202 -15.60 -7.67 -0.70
CA GLU A 202 -15.48 -9.11 -0.52
C GLU A 202 -14.52 -9.72 -1.56
N LYS A 203 -13.75 -10.72 -1.12
CA LYS A 203 -12.78 -11.39 -2.00
C LYS A 203 -13.47 -12.14 -3.13
N GLY A 204 -13.03 -11.88 -4.36
CA GLY A 204 -13.56 -12.53 -5.55
C GLY A 204 -14.78 -11.85 -6.15
N VAL A 205 -15.28 -10.76 -5.59
CA VAL A 205 -16.37 -9.96 -6.16
C VAL A 205 -15.80 -8.99 -7.19
N SER A 206 -16.19 -9.15 -8.44
CA SER A 206 -15.81 -8.23 -9.53
C SER A 206 -16.88 -8.20 -10.62
N GLY A 207 -17.12 -7.03 -11.20
CA GLY A 207 -18.11 -6.84 -12.27
C GLY A 207 -17.56 -7.01 -13.70
N HIS A 208 -16.25 -6.97 -13.91
CA HIS A 208 -15.61 -6.85 -15.23
C HIS A 208 -14.46 -7.85 -15.46
N GLY A 209 -14.54 -9.06 -14.88
CA GLY A 209 -13.55 -10.12 -15.11
C GLY A 209 -12.20 -9.88 -14.42
N SER A 210 -12.13 -8.98 -13.46
CA SER A 210 -10.96 -8.84 -12.58
C SER A 210 -10.98 -9.91 -11.48
N THR A 211 -9.87 -10.05 -10.75
CA THR A 211 -9.74 -11.06 -9.68
C THR A 211 -10.60 -10.78 -8.45
N GLY A 212 -11.12 -9.55 -8.29
CA GLY A 212 -11.86 -9.11 -7.11
C GLY A 212 -11.02 -9.10 -5.81
N ILE A 213 -9.69 -9.11 -5.92
CA ILE A 213 -8.78 -9.17 -4.77
C ILE A 213 -8.31 -7.75 -4.37
N GLY A 214 -8.15 -6.85 -5.34
CA GLY A 214 -7.55 -5.53 -5.11
C GLY A 214 -8.30 -4.69 -4.08
N LEU A 215 -9.62 -4.51 -4.22
CA LEU A 215 -10.43 -3.73 -3.29
C LEU A 215 -10.54 -4.39 -1.90
N ALA A 216 -10.62 -5.72 -1.84
CA ALA A 216 -10.59 -6.45 -0.58
C ALA A 216 -9.27 -6.24 0.16
N LEU A 217 -8.14 -6.31 -0.55
CA LEU A 217 -6.82 -6.03 0.01
C LEU A 217 -6.69 -4.58 0.47
N ALA A 218 -7.14 -3.61 -0.33
CA ALA A 218 -7.13 -2.19 0.05
C ALA A 218 -7.96 -1.94 1.31
N HIS A 219 -9.10 -2.62 1.46
CA HIS A 219 -9.93 -2.56 2.65
C HIS A 219 -9.21 -3.13 3.90
N ASP A 220 -8.57 -4.30 3.76
CA ASP A 220 -7.78 -4.92 4.84
C ASP A 220 -6.60 -4.01 5.26
N LEU A 221 -5.91 -3.37 4.30
CA LEU A 221 -4.81 -2.45 4.56
C LEU A 221 -5.28 -1.17 5.26
N ALA A 222 -6.43 -0.61 4.87
CA ALA A 222 -7.02 0.54 5.52
C ALA A 222 -7.36 0.23 6.99
N GLN A 223 -7.96 -0.92 7.26
CA GLN A 223 -8.23 -1.38 8.63
C GLN A 223 -6.94 -1.61 9.44
N ALA A 224 -5.91 -2.20 8.83
CA ALA A 224 -4.61 -2.45 9.48
C ALA A 224 -3.87 -1.15 9.87
N MET A 225 -4.20 -0.01 9.24
CA MET A 225 -3.72 1.33 9.62
C MET A 225 -4.60 1.99 10.70
N GLY A 226 -5.65 1.32 11.19
CA GLY A 226 -6.65 1.92 12.07
C GLY A 226 -7.59 2.91 11.35
N GLY A 227 -7.58 2.91 10.03
CA GLY A 227 -8.46 3.67 9.16
C GLY A 227 -9.66 2.86 8.68
N ARG A 228 -10.37 3.40 7.68
CA ARG A 228 -11.50 2.73 7.04
C ARG A 228 -11.58 3.11 5.56
N LEU A 229 -11.82 2.12 4.69
CA LEU A 229 -12.15 2.32 3.29
C LEU A 229 -13.65 2.07 3.09
N GLU A 230 -14.35 2.98 2.46
CA GLU A 230 -15.79 2.91 2.21
C GLU A 230 -16.11 3.39 0.79
N LEU A 231 -17.19 2.86 0.20
CA LEU A 231 -17.80 3.37 -1.01
C LEU A 231 -18.86 4.40 -0.63
N LYS A 232 -18.58 5.69 -0.83
CA LYS A 232 -19.46 6.80 -0.46
C LYS A 232 -20.64 6.96 -1.43
N THR A 233 -20.35 6.85 -2.72
CA THR A 233 -21.35 6.88 -3.80
C THR A 233 -20.99 5.88 -4.89
N ASN A 234 -22.04 5.32 -5.53
CA ASN A 234 -21.87 4.33 -6.58
C ASN A 234 -21.73 4.99 -7.96
N LYS A 235 -22.45 6.10 -8.20
CA LYS A 235 -22.54 6.79 -9.51
C LYS A 235 -22.61 8.31 -9.32
N PRO A 236 -21.56 9.07 -9.69
CA PRO A 236 -20.21 8.59 -10.01
C PRO A 236 -19.56 7.90 -8.81
N PRO A 237 -18.57 7.00 -9.01
CA PRO A 237 -17.98 6.26 -7.91
C PRO A 237 -17.09 7.18 -7.08
N VAL A 238 -17.28 7.14 -5.76
CA VAL A 238 -16.44 7.85 -4.80
C VAL A 238 -16.06 6.89 -3.69
N PHE A 239 -14.79 6.58 -3.60
CA PHE A 239 -14.21 5.83 -2.49
C PHE A 239 -13.63 6.80 -1.46
N THR A 240 -13.78 6.49 -0.18
CA THR A 240 -13.25 7.30 0.92
C THR A 240 -12.34 6.47 1.81
N VAL A 241 -11.14 7.00 2.06
CA VAL A 241 -10.19 6.44 3.03
C VAL A 241 -10.13 7.38 4.23
N SER A 242 -10.61 6.94 5.38
CA SER A 242 -10.56 7.71 6.63
C SER A 242 -9.34 7.31 7.45
N VAL A 243 -8.52 8.29 7.86
CA VAL A 243 -7.33 8.07 8.70
C VAL A 243 -7.29 9.06 9.87
N ALA A 244 -6.57 8.70 10.94
CA ALA A 244 -6.42 9.58 12.09
C ALA A 244 -5.50 10.76 11.78
N ALA A 245 -5.93 11.98 12.09
CA ALA A 245 -5.08 13.16 12.03
C ALA A 245 -4.27 13.29 13.33
N ILE A 246 -3.05 13.80 13.22
CA ILE A 246 -2.24 14.13 14.38
C ILE A 246 -2.76 15.44 14.98
N PRO A 247 -2.95 15.54 16.31
CA PRO A 247 -3.24 16.79 16.96
C PRO A 247 -2.15 17.83 16.65
N ALA A 248 -2.54 19.08 16.37
CA ALA A 248 -1.60 20.16 16.04
C ALA A 248 -0.53 20.41 17.12
N SER A 249 -0.78 19.96 18.37
CA SER A 249 0.19 20.02 19.47
C SER A 249 1.28 18.93 19.39
N LEU A 250 1.12 17.92 18.53
CA LEU A 250 2.06 16.81 18.30
C LEU A 250 2.58 16.82 16.85
N ASP A 251 2.32 17.89 16.09
CA ASP A 251 2.84 18.07 14.76
C ASP A 251 4.37 18.13 14.81
N PRO A 252 5.09 17.22 14.14
CA PRO A 252 6.54 17.17 14.17
C PRO A 252 7.20 18.50 13.76
N ASP A 253 6.64 19.19 12.79
CA ASP A 253 7.16 20.46 12.28
C ASP A 253 6.99 21.62 13.27
N ARG A 254 6.02 21.50 14.19
CA ARG A 254 5.79 22.48 15.27
C ARG A 254 6.53 22.14 16.56
N VAL A 255 6.74 20.84 16.82
CA VAL A 255 7.39 20.37 18.06
C VAL A 255 8.91 20.38 17.89
N MET A 256 9.43 20.17 16.68
CA MET A 256 10.83 20.30 16.34
C MET A 256 10.98 21.38 15.26
N PRO A 257 11.01 22.68 15.62
CA PRO A 257 11.32 23.70 14.66
C PRO A 257 12.73 23.42 14.10
N GLU A 258 12.91 23.58 12.78
CA GLU A 258 14.20 23.45 12.10
C GLU A 258 15.25 24.34 12.79
N GLY A 259 15.92 23.77 13.80
CA GLY A 259 17.10 24.36 14.39
C GLY A 259 18.33 23.91 13.61
N PRO A 260 19.35 24.77 13.44
CA PRO A 260 20.56 24.36 12.77
C PRO A 260 21.13 23.13 13.47
N LEU A 261 21.38 22.05 12.73
CA LEU A 261 22.08 20.86 13.20
C LEU A 261 23.37 21.31 13.90
N MET A 262 23.39 21.28 15.25
CA MET A 262 24.60 21.53 15.98
C MET A 262 25.57 20.40 15.64
N SER A 263 26.55 20.70 14.76
CA SER A 263 27.70 19.87 14.55
C SER A 263 28.41 19.71 15.89
N MET A 264 28.27 18.53 16.52
CA MET A 264 29.11 18.17 17.67
C MET A 264 30.55 18.07 17.17
N GLY A 265 31.32 19.16 17.36
CA GLY A 265 32.74 19.26 17.03
C GLY A 265 33.53 18.14 17.72
N ARG A 266 34.26 17.36 16.92
CA ARG A 266 35.28 16.44 17.39
C ARG A 266 36.25 17.22 18.28
N ARG A 267 36.26 16.92 19.58
CA ARG A 267 37.35 17.32 20.46
C ARG A 267 38.62 16.62 19.97
N SER A 268 39.50 17.37 19.28
CA SER A 268 40.86 16.94 19.04
C SER A 268 41.62 16.93 20.37
N ARG A 269 41.98 15.73 20.85
CA ARG A 269 43.01 15.59 21.88
C ARG A 269 44.33 15.93 21.20
N ARG A 270 44.94 17.06 21.59
CA ARG A 270 46.38 17.29 21.42
C ARG A 270 47.12 16.59 22.56
N PHE A 271 48.05 15.78 22.23
CA PHE A 271 49.26 15.50 23.00
C PHE A 271 50.42 16.26 22.38
#